data_b3f155e8d0e87eadfe838835878e0700
#
_entry.id   b3f155e8d0e87eadfe838835878e0700
#
_cell.length_a   1.000
_cell.length_b   1.000
_cell.length_c   1.000
_cell.angle_alpha   90.00
_cell.angle_beta   90.00
_cell.angle_gamma   90.00
#
_symmetry.space_group_name_H-M   'P 1'
#
loop_
_entity.id
_entity.type
_entity.pdbx_description
1 polymer ?
#
loop_
_entity_poly.entity_id
_entity_poly.type
_entity_poly.pdbx_seq_one_letter_code
_entity_poly.pdbx_strand_id
1 'polypeptide(L)'
;MRFALLALILSSSFANAAPKHAPLPDAVYKAKTVFIVNQSGFQSTADGAFEALTKWGALSVVSDKSKADLIVTFSYGGDQLVKGTTSWGDFIMTVQLRGIDDAVFQASSGGGGFHVPSNRGGFAAKDCVSQFRKRFAEPH
;
A
#
# COMPACT_ATOMS: atom_id res chain seq x y z
N MET A 1 61.65 -9.18 -27.64
CA MET A 1 60.23 -9.52 -27.67
C MET A 1 59.56 -8.98 -26.40
N ARG A 2 58.82 -7.89 -26.51
CA ARG A 2 58.13 -7.27 -25.39
C ARG A 2 56.62 -7.60 -25.54
N PHE A 3 56.10 -8.47 -24.68
CA PHE A 3 54.67 -8.76 -24.62
C PHE A 3 53.99 -7.67 -23.76
N ALA A 4 53.20 -6.82 -24.40
CA ALA A 4 52.34 -5.88 -23.72
C ALA A 4 51.05 -6.61 -23.32
N LEU A 5 50.85 -6.82 -22.02
CA LEU A 5 49.60 -7.35 -21.44
C LEU A 5 48.59 -6.23 -21.39
N LEU A 6 47.58 -6.28 -22.26
CA LEU A 6 46.46 -5.35 -22.28
C LEU A 6 45.41 -5.84 -21.25
N ALA A 7 45.37 -5.21 -20.07
CA ALA A 7 44.36 -5.47 -19.07
C ALA A 7 43.05 -4.78 -19.48
N LEU A 8 42.09 -5.58 -19.92
CA LEU A 8 40.74 -5.12 -20.24
C LEU A 8 39.94 -4.94 -18.92
N ILE A 9 39.82 -3.71 -18.46
CA ILE A 9 38.98 -3.39 -17.30
C ILE A 9 37.53 -3.36 -17.77
N LEU A 10 36.79 -4.43 -17.48
CA LEU A 10 35.33 -4.44 -17.62
C LEU A 10 34.73 -3.56 -16.52
N SER A 11 34.39 -2.32 -16.85
CA SER A 11 33.58 -1.45 -16.00
C SER A 11 32.11 -1.94 -16.05
N SER A 12 31.71 -2.75 -15.09
CA SER A 12 30.31 -3.10 -14.90
C SER A 12 29.58 -1.87 -14.36
N SER A 13 28.96 -1.12 -15.27
CA SER A 13 28.02 -0.06 -14.91
C SER A 13 26.77 -0.70 -14.32
N PHE A 14 26.65 -0.72 -12.99
CA PHE A 14 25.39 -0.98 -12.32
C PHE A 14 24.46 0.20 -12.66
N ALA A 15 23.60 0.02 -13.64
CA ALA A 15 22.51 0.94 -13.88
C ALA A 15 21.54 0.85 -12.69
N ASN A 16 21.68 1.74 -11.73
CA ASN A 16 20.67 1.95 -10.71
C ASN A 16 19.43 2.48 -11.43
N ALA A 17 18.40 1.62 -11.60
CA ALA A 17 17.13 2.05 -12.12
C ALA A 17 16.59 3.15 -11.19
N ALA A 18 16.29 4.34 -11.75
CA ALA A 18 15.67 5.42 -10.99
C ALA A 18 14.35 4.95 -10.38
N PRO A 19 14.06 5.28 -9.11
CA PRO A 19 12.79 4.89 -8.49
C PRO A 19 11.63 5.48 -9.29
N LYS A 20 10.56 4.67 -9.52
CA LYS A 20 9.38 5.06 -10.29
C LYS A 20 8.57 6.19 -9.63
N HIS A 21 8.74 6.38 -8.35
CA HIS A 21 7.99 7.33 -7.52
C HIS A 21 8.92 8.03 -6.53
N ALA A 22 8.51 9.18 -6.01
CA ALA A 22 9.19 9.79 -4.90
C ALA A 22 9.18 8.86 -3.67
N PRO A 23 10.26 8.75 -2.89
CA PRO A 23 10.29 7.87 -1.71
C PRO A 23 9.24 8.30 -0.68
N LEU A 24 8.75 7.33 0.10
CA LEU A 24 7.93 7.64 1.27
C LEU A 24 8.78 8.39 2.31
N PRO A 25 8.16 9.20 3.19
CA PRO A 25 8.90 9.80 4.30
C PRO A 25 9.63 8.77 5.16
N ASP A 26 10.81 9.10 5.66
CA ASP A 26 11.62 8.21 6.50
C ASP A 26 10.86 7.66 7.71
N ALA A 27 9.97 8.46 8.29
CA ALA A 27 9.13 8.05 9.41
C ALA A 27 8.23 6.86 9.08
N VAL A 28 7.81 6.70 7.82
CA VAL A 28 7.01 5.55 7.37
C VAL A 28 7.85 4.27 7.41
N TYR A 29 9.10 4.34 6.93
CA TYR A 29 10.00 3.17 6.97
C TYR A 29 10.40 2.77 8.38
N LYS A 30 10.39 3.71 9.33
CA LYS A 30 10.69 3.47 10.76
C LYS A 30 9.47 3.01 11.56
N ALA A 31 8.27 3.14 11.00
CA ALA A 31 7.03 2.74 11.66
C ALA A 31 7.03 1.24 12.00
N LYS A 32 6.47 0.90 13.15
CA LYS A 32 6.32 -0.48 13.65
C LYS A 32 4.87 -0.84 13.91
N THR A 33 4.02 0.15 14.11
CA THR A 33 2.63 -0.07 14.50
C THR A 33 1.68 0.67 13.57
N VAL A 34 0.49 0.10 13.37
CA VAL A 34 -0.56 0.65 12.52
C VAL A 34 -1.92 0.50 13.18
N PHE A 35 -2.74 1.54 13.08
CA PHE A 35 -4.14 1.53 13.48
C PHE A 35 -5.03 1.59 12.25
N ILE A 36 -6.07 0.74 12.19
CA ILE A 36 -7.02 0.67 11.08
C ILE A 36 -8.27 1.47 11.42
N VAL A 37 -8.62 2.41 10.55
CA VAL A 37 -9.89 3.15 10.58
C VAL A 37 -10.74 2.67 9.40
N ASN A 38 -11.89 2.09 9.67
CA ASN A 38 -12.80 1.62 8.65
C ASN A 38 -14.00 2.55 8.50
N GLN A 39 -14.01 3.37 7.48
CA GLN A 39 -15.10 4.26 7.10
C GLN A 39 -15.83 3.78 5.83
N SER A 40 -15.53 2.57 5.38
CA SER A 40 -16.11 2.02 4.14
C SER A 40 -17.58 1.60 4.29
N GLY A 41 -18.02 1.35 5.52
CA GLY A 41 -19.33 0.76 5.80
C GLY A 41 -19.39 -0.77 5.68
N PHE A 42 -18.28 -1.42 5.31
CA PHE A 42 -18.18 -2.87 5.15
C PHE A 42 -17.22 -3.45 6.18
N GLN A 43 -17.69 -4.34 7.04
CA GLN A 43 -16.85 -5.01 8.03
C GLN A 43 -15.72 -5.81 7.39
N SER A 44 -15.99 -6.45 6.24
CA SER A 44 -14.99 -7.22 5.49
C SER A 44 -13.76 -6.41 5.09
N THR A 45 -13.87 -5.09 4.96
CA THR A 45 -12.74 -4.19 4.68
C THR A 45 -11.74 -4.19 5.84
N ALA A 46 -12.22 -4.01 7.06
CA ALA A 46 -11.37 -4.05 8.25
C ALA A 46 -10.73 -5.43 8.43
N ASP A 47 -11.50 -6.50 8.24
CA ASP A 47 -11.02 -7.88 8.38
C ASP A 47 -9.94 -8.20 7.33
N GLY A 48 -10.15 -7.80 6.08
CA GLY A 48 -9.19 -7.98 5.00
C GLY A 48 -7.91 -7.17 5.22
N ALA A 49 -8.02 -5.94 5.70
CA ALA A 49 -6.88 -5.10 6.04
C ALA A 49 -6.05 -5.71 7.19
N PHE A 50 -6.73 -6.14 8.26
CA PHE A 50 -6.09 -6.79 9.41
C PHE A 50 -5.32 -8.05 8.97
N GLU A 51 -5.96 -8.92 8.20
CA GLU A 51 -5.32 -10.14 7.66
C GLU A 51 -4.10 -9.82 6.81
N ALA A 52 -4.21 -8.88 5.88
CA ALA A 52 -3.13 -8.52 4.97
C ALA A 52 -1.94 -7.88 5.70
N LEU A 53 -2.18 -6.98 6.65
CA LEU A 53 -1.15 -6.34 7.44
C LEU A 53 -0.45 -7.33 8.37
N THR A 54 -1.22 -8.22 9.02
CA THR A 54 -0.68 -9.28 9.88
C THR A 54 0.20 -10.25 9.08
N LYS A 55 -0.27 -10.66 7.90
CA LYS A 55 0.49 -11.56 7.01
C LYS A 55 1.77 -10.91 6.48
N TRP A 56 1.74 -9.61 6.21
CA TRP A 56 2.94 -8.88 5.81
C TRP A 56 3.99 -8.84 6.93
N GLY A 57 3.58 -8.63 8.16
CA GLY A 57 4.44 -8.72 9.34
C GLY A 57 5.40 -7.56 9.57
N ALA A 58 5.47 -6.57 8.67
CA ALA A 58 6.33 -5.39 8.86
C ALA A 58 5.74 -4.40 9.87
N LEU A 59 4.41 -4.40 10.02
CA LEU A 59 3.66 -3.54 10.91
C LEU A 59 2.76 -4.38 11.82
N SER A 60 2.76 -4.06 13.11
CA SER A 60 1.85 -4.66 14.07
C SER A 60 0.57 -3.84 14.17
N VAL A 61 -0.58 -4.48 13.97
CA VAL A 61 -1.88 -3.81 14.13
C VAL A 61 -2.17 -3.61 15.61
N VAL A 62 -2.46 -2.37 15.99
CA VAL A 62 -2.80 -1.99 17.37
C VAL A 62 -4.25 -1.55 17.48
N SER A 63 -4.85 -1.75 18.65
CA SER A 63 -6.24 -1.37 18.95
C SER A 63 -6.38 0.06 19.48
N ASP A 64 -5.29 0.70 19.82
CA ASP A 64 -5.24 2.06 20.35
C ASP A 64 -4.56 3.00 19.33
N LYS A 65 -5.34 3.92 18.79
CA LYS A 65 -4.86 4.90 17.81
C LYS A 65 -3.69 5.74 18.33
N SER A 66 -3.67 6.04 19.62
CA SER A 66 -2.60 6.84 20.24
C SER A 66 -1.24 6.13 20.26
N LYS A 67 -1.24 4.81 20.12
CA LYS A 67 -0.03 3.96 20.12
C LYS A 67 0.44 3.58 18.71
N ALA A 68 -0.29 3.99 17.69
CA ALA A 68 0.07 3.69 16.30
C ALA A 68 1.05 4.71 15.76
N ASP A 69 2.02 4.25 14.99
CA ASP A 69 2.91 5.12 14.20
C ASP A 69 2.23 5.58 12.92
N LEU A 70 1.44 4.68 12.31
CA LEU A 70 0.67 4.93 11.10
C LEU A 70 -0.82 4.77 11.36
N ILE A 71 -1.62 5.60 10.70
CA ILE A 71 -3.07 5.47 10.64
C ILE A 71 -3.44 5.11 9.20
N VAL A 72 -4.13 3.99 9.04
CA VAL A 72 -4.63 3.54 7.73
C VAL A 72 -6.14 3.64 7.72
N THR A 73 -6.68 4.48 6.86
CA THR A 73 -8.11 4.73 6.75
C THR A 73 -8.64 4.16 5.44
N PHE A 74 -9.71 3.38 5.52
CA PHE A 74 -10.46 2.88 4.37
C PHE A 74 -11.77 3.63 4.23
N SER A 75 -12.06 4.09 3.03
CA SER A 75 -13.33 4.69 2.64
C SER A 75 -13.86 4.04 1.37
N TYR A 76 -15.13 4.28 1.08
CA TYR A 76 -15.80 3.75 -0.12
C TYR A 76 -16.50 4.88 -0.87
N GLY A 77 -16.24 4.98 -2.18
CA GLY A 77 -16.78 6.04 -3.02
C GLY A 77 -18.24 5.88 -3.44
N GLY A 78 -18.87 4.74 -3.08
CA GLY A 78 -20.26 4.44 -3.44
C GLY A 78 -20.43 3.93 -4.88
N ASP A 79 -21.51 3.22 -5.11
CA ASP A 79 -21.88 2.75 -6.45
C ASP A 79 -22.57 3.88 -7.23
N GLN A 80 -22.37 3.89 -8.54
CA GLN A 80 -22.96 4.88 -9.43
C GLN A 80 -23.76 4.20 -10.54
N LEU A 81 -24.91 4.76 -10.86
CA LEU A 81 -25.68 4.34 -12.02
C LEU A 81 -25.18 5.10 -13.26
N VAL A 82 -24.53 4.40 -14.17
CA VAL A 82 -24.03 4.96 -15.42
C VAL A 82 -24.73 4.27 -16.58
N LYS A 83 -25.48 5.06 -17.38
CA LYS A 83 -26.22 4.56 -18.56
C LYS A 83 -27.09 3.33 -18.29
N GLY A 84 -27.77 3.30 -17.15
CA GLY A 84 -28.63 2.19 -16.76
C GLY A 84 -27.91 0.95 -16.21
N THR A 85 -26.59 1.00 -16.07
CA THR A 85 -25.76 -0.07 -15.48
C THR A 85 -25.16 0.42 -14.17
N THR A 86 -25.23 -0.40 -13.13
CA THR A 86 -24.54 -0.08 -11.87
C THR A 86 -23.04 -0.21 -12.06
N SER A 87 -22.31 0.90 -11.89
CA SER A 87 -20.85 0.91 -11.76
C SER A 87 -20.53 0.92 -10.27
N TRP A 88 -19.77 -0.08 -9.85
CA TRP A 88 -19.36 -0.20 -8.45
C TRP A 88 -18.23 0.77 -8.13
N GLY A 89 -18.37 1.42 -6.98
CA GLY A 89 -17.38 2.38 -6.52
C GLY A 89 -16.08 1.71 -6.05
N ASP A 90 -15.05 2.53 -5.92
CA ASP A 90 -13.76 2.09 -5.44
C ASP A 90 -13.64 2.22 -3.92
N PHE A 91 -12.91 1.31 -3.34
CA PHE A 91 -12.37 1.44 -1.99
C PHE A 91 -11.08 2.23 -2.04
N ILE A 92 -10.92 3.18 -1.14
CA ILE A 92 -9.75 4.04 -1.06
C ILE A 92 -9.08 3.81 0.29
N MET A 93 -7.78 3.55 0.26
CA MET A 93 -6.95 3.46 1.45
C MET A 93 -6.02 4.66 1.49
N THR A 94 -6.01 5.38 2.60
CA THR A 94 -5.04 6.44 2.89
C THR A 94 -4.16 6.04 4.05
N VAL A 95 -2.87 6.34 3.97
CA VAL A 95 -1.90 6.13 5.03
C VAL A 95 -1.40 7.48 5.51
N GLN A 96 -1.46 7.71 6.80
CA GLN A 96 -1.01 8.93 7.46
C GLN A 96 -0.05 8.59 8.60
N LEU A 97 0.90 9.47 8.85
CA LEU A 97 1.66 9.46 10.10
C LEU A 97 0.77 9.95 11.23
N ARG A 98 0.91 9.39 12.42
CA ARG A 98 0.17 9.84 13.59
C ARG A 98 0.41 11.34 13.84
N GLY A 99 -0.68 12.08 14.03
CA GLY A 99 -0.65 13.52 14.28
C GLY A 99 -0.41 14.40 13.05
N ILE A 100 -0.36 13.81 11.86
CA ILE A 100 -0.21 14.52 10.58
C ILE A 100 -1.42 14.20 9.71
N ASP A 101 -2.17 15.23 9.33
CA ASP A 101 -3.42 15.04 8.56
C ASP A 101 -3.18 14.71 7.09
N ASP A 102 -2.03 15.09 6.53
CA ASP A 102 -1.70 14.80 5.14
C ASP A 102 -1.41 13.32 4.93
N ALA A 103 -2.00 12.75 3.90
CA ALA A 103 -1.73 11.39 3.50
C ALA A 103 -0.31 11.26 2.91
N VAL A 104 0.47 10.31 3.39
CA VAL A 104 1.79 9.97 2.85
C VAL A 104 1.71 8.94 1.73
N PHE A 105 0.59 8.22 1.65
CA PHE A 105 0.30 7.25 0.60
C PHE A 105 -1.21 7.08 0.41
N GLN A 106 -1.62 6.82 -0.82
CA GLN A 106 -2.99 6.51 -1.16
C GLN A 106 -3.03 5.38 -2.20
N ALA A 107 -3.96 4.45 -2.02
CA ALA A 107 -4.27 3.40 -2.97
C ALA A 107 -5.77 3.29 -3.17
N SER A 108 -6.19 2.74 -4.31
CA SER A 108 -7.58 2.43 -4.57
C SER A 108 -7.73 1.04 -5.18
N SER A 109 -8.86 0.41 -4.94
CA SER A 109 -9.22 -0.87 -5.52
C SER A 109 -10.73 -1.02 -5.63
N GLY A 110 -11.23 -1.49 -6.76
CA GLY A 110 -12.63 -1.82 -6.96
C GLY A 110 -13.08 -3.10 -6.26
N GLY A 111 -12.17 -3.86 -5.65
CA GLY A 111 -12.45 -5.21 -5.17
C GLY A 111 -12.84 -6.15 -6.32
N GLY A 112 -12.33 -5.83 -7.53
CA GLY A 112 -12.76 -6.42 -8.79
C GLY A 112 -12.48 -7.91 -8.96
N GLY A 113 -13.07 -8.47 -10.02
CA GLY A 113 -13.04 -9.89 -10.34
C GLY A 113 -14.35 -10.59 -10.03
N PHE A 114 -14.38 -11.91 -10.18
CA PHE A 114 -15.54 -12.75 -9.92
C PHE A 114 -15.75 -13.02 -8.42
N HIS A 115 -15.60 -12.00 -7.59
CA HIS A 115 -15.71 -12.15 -6.14
C HIS A 115 -17.17 -11.97 -5.70
N VAL A 116 -17.51 -12.69 -4.63
CA VAL A 116 -18.82 -12.55 -4.00
C VAL A 116 -19.01 -11.11 -3.52
N PRO A 117 -20.09 -10.42 -3.88
CA PRO A 117 -20.31 -9.00 -3.53
C PRO A 117 -20.11 -8.69 -2.05
N SER A 118 -20.48 -9.62 -1.16
CA SER A 118 -20.31 -9.49 0.29
C SER A 118 -18.87 -9.38 0.78
N ASN A 119 -17.90 -9.79 -0.04
CA ASN A 119 -16.47 -9.79 0.33
C ASN A 119 -15.62 -8.80 -0.48
N ARG A 120 -16.23 -7.94 -1.27
CA ARG A 120 -15.54 -6.90 -2.07
C ARG A 120 -14.59 -6.06 -1.23
N GLY A 121 -15.09 -5.58 -0.08
CA GLY A 121 -14.29 -4.76 0.81
C GLY A 121 -13.03 -5.46 1.31
N GLY A 122 -13.13 -6.75 1.63
CA GLY A 122 -12.00 -7.55 2.05
C GLY A 122 -10.93 -7.71 0.96
N PHE A 123 -11.34 -8.02 -0.26
CA PHE A 123 -10.43 -8.12 -1.40
C PHE A 123 -9.80 -6.77 -1.75
N ALA A 124 -10.59 -5.70 -1.77
CA ALA A 124 -10.10 -4.35 -2.02
C ALA A 124 -9.08 -3.92 -0.97
N ALA A 125 -9.32 -4.18 0.31
CA ALA A 125 -8.39 -3.88 1.39
C ALA A 125 -7.07 -4.63 1.24
N LYS A 126 -7.12 -5.92 0.91
CA LYS A 126 -5.92 -6.74 0.65
C LYS A 126 -5.12 -6.20 -0.55
N ASP A 127 -5.80 -5.79 -1.62
CA ASP A 127 -5.15 -5.19 -2.78
C ASP A 127 -4.50 -3.84 -2.45
N CYS A 128 -5.19 -2.97 -1.73
CA CYS A 128 -4.63 -1.70 -1.27
C CYS A 128 -3.39 -1.89 -0.37
N VAL A 129 -3.44 -2.83 0.57
CA VAL A 129 -2.29 -3.17 1.42
C VAL A 129 -1.13 -3.73 0.58
N SER A 130 -1.43 -4.53 -0.44
CA SER A 130 -0.42 -5.03 -1.39
C SER A 130 0.26 -3.90 -2.16
N GLN A 131 -0.49 -2.89 -2.60
CA GLN A 131 0.06 -1.71 -3.26
C GLN A 131 0.97 -0.92 -2.31
N PHE A 132 0.56 -0.75 -1.05
CA PHE A 132 1.38 -0.08 -0.03
C PHE A 132 2.68 -0.87 0.26
N ARG A 133 2.58 -2.18 0.40
CA ARG A 133 3.73 -3.06 0.60
C ARG A 133 4.74 -2.96 -0.54
N LYS A 134 4.27 -2.94 -1.79
CA LYS A 134 5.15 -2.76 -2.97
C LYS A 134 5.86 -1.41 -2.92
N ARG A 135 5.12 -0.36 -2.58
CA ARG A 135 5.66 0.99 -2.45
C ARG A 135 6.70 1.10 -1.34
N PHE A 136 6.43 0.46 -0.20
CA PHE A 136 7.33 0.40 0.95
C PHE A 136 8.64 -0.36 0.62
N ALA A 137 8.60 -1.33 -0.28
CA ALA A 137 9.76 -2.13 -0.70
C ALA A 137 10.58 -1.49 -1.84
N GLU A 138 10.10 -0.38 -2.44
CA GLU A 138 10.87 0.32 -3.47
C GLU A 138 12.19 0.90 -2.89
N PRO A 139 13.28 0.91 -3.67
CA PRO A 139 14.53 1.54 -3.25
C PRO A 139 14.32 3.02 -2.91
N HIS A 140 14.95 3.49 -1.84
CA HIS A 140 14.89 4.88 -1.33
C HIS A 140 16.26 5.36 -0.88
#